data_b8011a132e7dabb93a194d9bbb20cbb6
#
_entry.id   b8011a132e7dabb93a194d9bbb20cbb6
#
_cell.length_a   1.000
_cell.length_b   1.000
_cell.length_c   1.000
_cell.angle_alpha   90.00
_cell.angle_beta   90.00
_cell.angle_gamma   90.00
#
_symmetry.space_group_name_H-M   'P 1'
#
loop_
_entity.id
_entity.type
_entity.pdbx_description
1 polymer ?
#
loop_
_entity_poly.entity_id
_entity_poly.type
_entity_poly.pdbx_seq_one_letter_code
_entity_poly.pdbx_strand_id
1 'polypeptide(L)'
;MTKTIVLLWLLVIPAGALAKDRNRVVLDFATMYGVDEAFVGEDNPIRGIVGDELPWRIARGVHGRLTNRGHLRIRVRGLVFTDDPEVPPEKRGTNDESEFRAVVSCLAEDVPGHVASVNVTTTGFPATPSGDSDIDAQLQLPAECVSPILFVIAGSEEGGSR
;
A
#
# COMPACT_ATOMS: atom_id res chain seq x y z
N MET A 1 78.43 -7.30 -3.63
CA MET A 1 77.41 -7.34 -2.53
C MET A 1 76.19 -6.58 -2.99
N THR A 2 75.25 -7.26 -3.60
CA THR A 2 74.03 -6.61 -4.21
C THR A 2 72.88 -6.77 -3.19
N LYS A 3 72.40 -5.63 -2.65
CA LYS A 3 71.25 -5.62 -1.73
C LYS A 3 69.95 -5.60 -2.50
N THR A 4 69.20 -6.67 -2.48
CA THR A 4 67.84 -6.74 -3.06
C THR A 4 66.84 -6.15 -2.05
N ILE A 5 66.17 -5.05 -2.47
CA ILE A 5 65.07 -4.44 -1.71
C ILE A 5 63.77 -5.11 -2.15
N VAL A 6 63.15 -5.86 -1.26
CA VAL A 6 61.79 -6.43 -1.46
C VAL A 6 60.75 -5.37 -1.05
N LEU A 7 60.04 -4.84 -2.04
CA LEU A 7 58.95 -3.88 -1.81
C LEU A 7 57.66 -4.62 -1.55
N LEU A 8 57.21 -4.62 -0.28
CA LEU A 8 55.97 -5.26 0.14
C LEU A 8 54.78 -4.35 -0.17
N TRP A 9 54.00 -4.70 -1.19
CA TRP A 9 52.74 -3.97 -1.49
C TRP A 9 51.63 -4.42 -0.54
N LEU A 10 51.27 -3.58 0.41
CA LEU A 10 50.08 -3.75 1.23
C LEU A 10 48.83 -3.45 0.38
N LEU A 11 48.11 -4.48 -0.03
CA LEU A 11 46.76 -4.36 -0.62
C LEU A 11 45.79 -3.89 0.47
N VAL A 12 45.49 -2.60 0.48
CA VAL A 12 44.36 -2.04 1.27
C VAL A 12 43.08 -2.39 0.51
N ILE A 13 42.41 -3.46 0.95
CA ILE A 13 41.06 -3.78 0.50
C ILE A 13 40.12 -2.78 1.20
N PRO A 14 39.41 -1.91 0.45
CA PRO A 14 38.37 -1.09 1.07
C PRO A 14 37.30 -2.04 1.60
N ALA A 15 37.11 -2.09 2.89
CA ALA A 15 35.94 -2.70 3.50
C ALA A 15 34.73 -1.91 3.03
N GLY A 16 34.17 -2.32 1.88
CA GLY A 16 32.87 -1.85 1.42
C GLY A 16 31.89 -2.15 2.54
N ALA A 17 31.46 -1.11 3.24
CA ALA A 17 30.37 -1.20 4.18
C ALA A 17 29.17 -1.72 3.42
N LEU A 18 28.89 -3.03 3.50
CA LEU A 18 27.60 -3.61 3.16
C LEU A 18 26.62 -2.91 4.11
N ALA A 19 26.04 -1.82 3.64
CA ALA A 19 24.89 -1.20 4.30
C ALA A 19 23.83 -2.31 4.36
N LYS A 20 23.73 -2.97 5.52
CA LYS A 20 22.75 -4.00 5.76
C LYS A 20 21.41 -3.31 5.61
N ASP A 21 20.76 -3.54 4.47
CA ASP A 21 19.43 -3.03 4.17
C ASP A 21 18.49 -3.53 5.27
N ARG A 22 18.32 -2.66 6.28
CA ARG A 22 17.50 -2.98 7.45
C ARG A 22 16.05 -2.89 7.03
N ASN A 23 15.30 -3.96 7.29
CA ASN A 23 13.84 -3.92 7.16
C ASN A 23 13.30 -2.76 8.01
N ARG A 24 12.83 -1.71 7.33
CA ARG A 24 12.39 -0.45 7.94
C ARG A 24 10.92 -0.24 7.64
N VAL A 25 10.17 0.20 8.63
CA VAL A 25 8.79 0.66 8.43
C VAL A 25 8.82 1.97 7.66
N VAL A 26 8.08 2.03 6.55
CA VAL A 26 7.94 3.22 5.70
C VAL A 26 6.57 3.87 5.84
N LEU A 27 5.57 3.10 6.28
CA LEU A 27 4.24 3.59 6.59
C LEU A 27 3.72 2.86 7.84
N ASP A 28 3.23 3.60 8.82
CA ASP A 28 2.58 3.10 10.04
C ASP A 28 1.38 4.03 10.30
N PHE A 29 0.17 3.47 10.39
CA PHE A 29 -1.04 4.26 10.50
C PHE A 29 -2.09 3.57 11.37
N ALA A 30 -2.92 4.37 12.00
CA ALA A 30 -4.03 3.94 12.86
C ALA A 30 -5.35 4.63 12.49
N THR A 31 -5.38 5.27 11.31
CA THR A 31 -6.57 5.91 10.76
C THR A 31 -6.62 5.75 9.26
N MET A 32 -7.82 5.68 8.71
CA MET A 32 -8.11 5.67 7.29
C MET A 32 -9.49 6.30 7.10
N TYR A 33 -9.66 7.06 6.03
CA TYR A 33 -10.93 7.64 5.68
C TYR A 33 -11.63 6.72 4.67
N GLY A 34 -12.94 6.59 4.79
CA GLY A 34 -13.75 5.96 3.77
C GLY A 34 -13.94 6.87 2.57
N VAL A 35 -14.38 6.31 1.47
CA VAL A 35 -14.83 7.07 0.30
C VAL A 35 -16.10 7.80 0.66
N ASP A 36 -16.12 9.13 0.44
CA ASP A 36 -17.24 10.00 0.78
C ASP A 36 -17.26 11.25 -0.12
N GLU A 37 -18.41 11.91 -0.21
CA GLU A 37 -18.61 13.19 -0.94
C GLU A 37 -18.02 13.17 -2.37
N ALA A 38 -17.08 14.08 -2.64
CA ALA A 38 -16.46 14.26 -3.96
C ALA A 38 -15.60 13.06 -4.43
N PHE A 39 -15.32 12.09 -3.56
CA PHE A 39 -14.53 10.91 -3.89
C PHE A 39 -15.37 9.66 -4.17
N VAL A 40 -16.70 9.77 -4.08
CA VAL A 40 -17.61 8.72 -4.53
C VAL A 40 -17.65 8.73 -6.06
N GLY A 41 -17.56 7.54 -6.67
CA GLY A 41 -17.54 7.37 -8.12
C GLY A 41 -16.20 7.69 -8.79
N GLU A 42 -16.25 8.00 -10.08
CA GLU A 42 -15.07 8.09 -10.96
C GLU A 42 -14.52 9.53 -11.13
N ASP A 43 -15.23 10.56 -10.66
CA ASP A 43 -14.92 11.95 -11.02
C ASP A 43 -13.62 12.48 -10.42
N ASN A 44 -13.20 11.98 -9.26
CA ASN A 44 -12.03 12.46 -8.54
C ASN A 44 -11.08 11.32 -8.13
N PRO A 45 -10.42 10.66 -9.08
CA PRO A 45 -9.51 9.57 -8.77
C PRO A 45 -8.28 10.08 -8.01
N ILE A 46 -7.86 9.35 -6.98
CA ILE A 46 -6.60 9.59 -6.28
C ILE A 46 -5.55 8.65 -6.84
N ARG A 47 -4.55 9.19 -7.54
CA ARG A 47 -3.48 8.41 -8.20
C ARG A 47 -4.01 7.30 -9.13
N GLY A 48 -5.11 7.58 -9.83
CA GLY A 48 -5.78 6.65 -10.72
C GLY A 48 -6.65 5.59 -10.03
N ILE A 49 -6.80 5.66 -8.71
CA ILE A 49 -7.74 4.83 -7.96
C ILE A 49 -9.06 5.61 -7.86
N VAL A 50 -10.13 5.04 -8.39
CA VAL A 50 -11.48 5.59 -8.33
C VAL A 50 -12.17 5.18 -7.02
N GLY A 51 -13.17 5.94 -6.60
CA GLY A 51 -14.02 5.59 -5.47
C GLY A 51 -15.08 4.57 -5.87
N ASP A 52 -15.72 4.00 -4.87
CA ASP A 52 -16.93 3.19 -5.06
C ASP A 52 -18.12 4.10 -5.45
N GLU A 53 -19.15 3.51 -6.04
CA GLU A 53 -20.40 4.20 -6.39
C GLU A 53 -21.19 4.65 -5.15
N LEU A 54 -20.95 4.07 -3.99
CA LEU A 54 -21.62 4.39 -2.72
C LEU A 54 -20.57 4.79 -1.66
N PRO A 55 -20.93 5.64 -0.70
CA PRO A 55 -20.01 6.07 0.34
C PRO A 55 -19.77 4.99 1.39
N TRP A 56 -18.49 4.89 1.81
CA TRP A 56 -18.00 3.94 2.82
C TRP A 56 -17.39 4.66 4.02
N ARG A 57 -17.41 4.00 5.18
CA ARG A 57 -16.75 4.47 6.41
C ARG A 57 -16.02 3.35 7.14
N ILE A 58 -15.05 3.73 7.95
CA ILE A 58 -14.43 2.85 8.95
C ILE A 58 -15.19 3.03 10.27
N ALA A 59 -16.02 2.06 10.62
CA ALA A 59 -16.90 2.17 11.80
C ALA A 59 -16.18 1.90 13.14
N ARG A 60 -15.12 1.08 13.16
CA ARG A 60 -14.46 0.65 14.41
C ARG A 60 -12.99 0.96 14.47
N GLY A 61 -12.27 0.86 13.37
CA GLY A 61 -10.86 1.25 13.32
C GLY A 61 -10.04 0.51 12.27
N VAL A 62 -8.85 1.02 12.06
CA VAL A 62 -7.88 0.43 11.15
C VAL A 62 -6.47 0.63 11.72
N HIS A 63 -5.63 -0.38 11.55
CA HIS A 63 -4.19 -0.28 11.82
C HIS A 63 -3.44 -0.94 10.68
N GLY A 64 -2.36 -0.31 10.23
CA GLY A 64 -1.56 -0.91 9.18
C GLY A 64 -0.11 -0.49 9.23
N ARG A 65 0.73 -1.33 8.63
CA ARG A 65 2.17 -1.13 8.54
C ARG A 65 2.69 -1.67 7.23
N LEU A 66 3.52 -0.87 6.57
CA LEU A 66 4.26 -1.24 5.38
C LEU A 66 5.76 -1.09 5.64
N THR A 67 6.53 -2.07 5.22
CA THR A 67 8.00 -2.00 5.27
C THR A 67 8.60 -1.66 3.91
N ASN A 68 9.83 -1.15 3.89
CA ASN A 68 10.58 -0.88 2.66
C ASN A 68 10.84 -2.12 1.81
N ARG A 69 10.62 -3.31 2.34
CA ARG A 69 10.69 -4.59 1.62
C ARG A 69 9.34 -5.08 1.13
N GLY A 70 8.29 -4.26 1.22
CA GLY A 70 6.96 -4.57 0.73
C GLY A 70 6.12 -5.48 1.64
N HIS A 71 6.57 -5.77 2.87
CA HIS A 71 5.72 -6.50 3.80
C HIS A 71 4.64 -5.56 4.32
N LEU A 72 3.38 -5.86 3.97
CA LEU A 72 2.19 -5.11 4.32
C LEU A 72 1.33 -5.90 5.28
N ARG A 73 0.96 -5.27 6.39
CA ARG A 73 -0.06 -5.78 7.32
C ARG A 73 -1.09 -4.71 7.56
N ILE A 74 -2.37 -5.05 7.42
CA ILE A 74 -3.49 -4.17 7.75
C ILE A 74 -4.53 -4.97 8.52
N ARG A 75 -5.03 -4.38 9.59
CA ARG A 75 -6.21 -4.86 10.29
C ARG A 75 -7.32 -3.85 10.08
N VAL A 76 -8.32 -4.23 9.30
CA VAL A 76 -9.54 -3.44 9.04
C VAL A 76 -10.64 -3.93 9.96
N ARG A 77 -11.36 -3.00 10.59
CA ARG A 77 -12.52 -3.31 11.43
C ARG A 77 -13.64 -2.35 11.12
N GLY A 78 -14.67 -2.88 10.48
CA GLY A 78 -15.87 -2.13 10.16
C GLY A 78 -15.73 -1.22 8.94
N LEU A 79 -15.11 -1.66 7.85
CA LEU A 79 -15.25 -1.01 6.56
C LEU A 79 -16.61 -1.38 5.99
N VAL A 80 -17.55 -0.46 6.06
CA VAL A 80 -18.97 -0.66 5.75
C VAL A 80 -19.54 0.55 5.06
N PHE A 81 -20.65 0.38 4.35
CA PHE A 81 -21.41 1.52 3.81
C PHE A 81 -21.82 2.48 4.92
N THR A 82 -21.89 3.76 4.59
CA THR A 82 -22.35 4.81 5.51
C THR A 82 -23.86 4.69 5.79
N ASP A 83 -24.36 5.55 6.68
CA ASP A 83 -25.80 5.71 6.93
C ASP A 83 -26.41 6.80 6.04
N ASP A 84 -25.70 7.22 5.01
CA ASP A 84 -26.10 8.27 4.07
C ASP A 84 -27.42 7.91 3.34
N PRO A 85 -28.31 8.88 3.06
CA PRO A 85 -29.54 8.65 2.29
C PRO A 85 -29.33 8.01 0.92
N GLU A 86 -28.17 8.22 0.28
CA GLU A 86 -27.81 7.60 -1.02
C GLU A 86 -27.58 6.10 -0.93
N VAL A 87 -27.22 5.60 0.26
CA VAL A 87 -27.05 4.16 0.49
C VAL A 87 -28.41 3.51 0.70
N PRO A 88 -28.74 2.42 -0.03
CA PRO A 88 -29.95 1.63 0.23
C PRO A 88 -30.06 1.22 1.71
N PRO A 89 -31.23 1.34 2.35
CA PRO A 89 -31.38 1.09 3.80
C PRO A 89 -30.85 -0.28 4.25
N GLU A 90 -31.00 -1.31 3.40
CA GLU A 90 -30.56 -2.68 3.67
C GLU A 90 -29.03 -2.85 3.62
N LYS A 91 -28.30 -1.94 2.97
CA LYS A 91 -26.84 -1.97 2.90
C LYS A 91 -26.16 -1.14 4.01
N ARG A 92 -26.88 -0.20 4.62
CA ARG A 92 -26.29 0.70 5.63
C ARG A 92 -25.65 -0.06 6.79
N GLY A 93 -24.43 0.32 7.13
CA GLY A 93 -23.68 -0.30 8.21
C GLY A 93 -23.22 -1.73 7.95
N THR A 94 -23.33 -2.22 6.73
CA THR A 94 -22.87 -3.55 6.30
C THR A 94 -21.81 -3.45 5.22
N ASN A 95 -21.12 -4.57 4.99
CA ASN A 95 -20.28 -4.83 3.84
C ASN A 95 -20.90 -6.00 3.06
N ASP A 96 -21.10 -5.82 1.76
CA ASP A 96 -21.61 -6.86 0.85
C ASP A 96 -20.52 -7.55 0.03
N GLU A 97 -19.25 -7.12 0.18
CA GLU A 97 -18.13 -7.74 -0.48
C GLU A 97 -17.51 -8.88 0.31
N SER A 98 -17.16 -9.95 -0.39
CA SER A 98 -16.57 -11.16 0.24
C SER A 98 -15.08 -11.03 0.54
N GLU A 99 -14.40 -10.06 -0.07
CA GLU A 99 -12.97 -9.83 0.09
C GLU A 99 -12.61 -8.34 0.03
N PHE A 100 -11.51 -7.98 0.69
CA PHE A 100 -10.85 -6.69 0.53
C PHE A 100 -9.45 -6.90 -0.04
N ARG A 101 -8.98 -5.89 -0.79
CA ARG A 101 -7.63 -5.80 -1.33
C ARG A 101 -6.97 -4.52 -0.84
N ALA A 102 -5.66 -4.54 -0.73
CA ALA A 102 -4.90 -3.32 -0.49
C ALA A 102 -4.15 -2.90 -1.75
N VAL A 103 -4.12 -1.59 -1.99
CA VAL A 103 -3.29 -0.98 -3.04
C VAL A 103 -2.29 -0.06 -2.38
N VAL A 104 -1.01 -0.29 -2.65
CA VAL A 104 0.07 0.64 -2.32
C VAL A 104 0.40 1.44 -3.57
N SER A 105 0.11 2.74 -3.54
CA SER A 105 0.46 3.67 -4.61
C SER A 105 1.73 4.43 -4.27
N CYS A 106 2.77 4.24 -5.06
CA CYS A 106 4.05 4.93 -4.95
C CYS A 106 4.19 5.98 -6.05
N LEU A 107 4.88 7.08 -5.77
CA LEU A 107 5.51 7.85 -6.84
C LEU A 107 6.86 7.20 -7.15
N ALA A 108 7.07 6.82 -8.39
CA ALA A 108 8.28 6.16 -8.85
C ALA A 108 8.59 6.52 -10.29
N GLU A 109 9.83 6.35 -10.73
CA GLU A 109 10.14 6.41 -12.15
C GLU A 109 9.53 5.21 -12.87
N ASP A 110 8.70 5.46 -13.86
CA ASP A 110 8.17 4.45 -14.80
C ASP A 110 9.06 4.32 -16.04
N VAL A 111 9.64 5.43 -16.49
CA VAL A 111 10.71 5.51 -17.47
C VAL A 111 11.75 6.55 -17.02
N PRO A 112 13.01 6.49 -17.45
CA PRO A 112 14.06 7.41 -17.01
C PRO A 112 13.66 8.89 -17.11
N GLY A 113 13.64 9.58 -15.97
CA GLY A 113 13.29 10.99 -15.85
C GLY A 113 11.81 11.30 -15.80
N HIS A 114 10.91 10.30 -15.81
CA HIS A 114 9.47 10.49 -15.67
C HIS A 114 8.95 9.83 -14.40
N VAL A 115 8.36 10.63 -13.51
CA VAL A 115 7.76 10.16 -12.25
C VAL A 115 6.26 10.02 -12.43
N ALA A 116 5.75 8.83 -12.15
CA ALA A 116 4.33 8.52 -12.23
C ALA A 116 3.83 7.81 -10.97
N SER A 117 2.52 7.64 -10.85
CA SER A 117 1.91 6.79 -9.84
C SER A 117 2.02 5.33 -10.28
N VAL A 118 2.70 4.52 -9.47
CA VAL A 118 2.81 3.07 -9.65
C VAL A 118 1.99 2.40 -8.56
N ASN A 119 0.94 1.70 -8.95
CA ASN A 119 0.01 1.02 -8.05
C ASN A 119 0.33 -0.46 -7.97
N VAL A 120 0.53 -0.98 -6.76
CA VAL A 120 0.79 -2.41 -6.49
C VAL A 120 -0.33 -2.94 -5.62
N THR A 121 -1.10 -3.90 -6.15
CA THR A 121 -2.30 -4.45 -5.52
C THR A 121 -2.04 -5.83 -4.93
N THR A 122 -2.62 -6.13 -3.78
CA THR A 122 -2.62 -7.48 -3.19
C THR A 122 -3.63 -8.39 -3.89
N THR A 123 -3.55 -9.69 -3.61
CA THR A 123 -4.70 -10.59 -3.79
C THR A 123 -5.83 -10.20 -2.82
N GLY A 124 -7.02 -10.76 -3.02
CA GLY A 124 -8.15 -10.60 -2.10
C GLY A 124 -7.90 -11.29 -0.75
N PHE A 125 -8.38 -10.69 0.31
CA PHE A 125 -8.40 -11.22 1.67
C PHE A 125 -9.83 -11.29 2.17
N PRO A 126 -10.26 -12.39 2.81
CA PRO A 126 -11.63 -12.56 3.24
C PRO A 126 -12.12 -11.38 4.07
N ALA A 127 -13.31 -10.90 3.75
CA ALA A 127 -14.00 -9.85 4.48
C ALA A 127 -15.31 -10.36 5.04
N THR A 128 -15.69 -9.89 6.23
CA THR A 128 -16.96 -10.25 6.87
C THR A 128 -18.05 -9.25 6.49
N PRO A 129 -19.34 -9.60 6.60
CA PRO A 129 -20.45 -8.65 6.43
C PRO A 129 -20.40 -7.44 7.39
N SER A 130 -19.67 -7.55 8.48
CA SER A 130 -19.40 -6.42 9.40
C SER A 130 -18.16 -5.59 9.00
N GLY A 131 -17.57 -5.84 7.83
CA GLY A 131 -16.45 -5.08 7.28
C GLY A 131 -15.12 -5.34 7.96
N ASP A 132 -14.89 -6.58 8.45
CA ASP A 132 -13.61 -6.96 9.07
C ASP A 132 -12.77 -7.78 8.12
N SER A 133 -11.49 -7.44 8.04
CA SER A 133 -10.47 -8.19 7.30
C SER A 133 -9.11 -8.04 7.95
N ASP A 134 -8.29 -9.07 7.84
CA ASP A 134 -6.85 -9.05 8.18
C ASP A 134 -6.05 -9.31 6.89
N ILE A 135 -5.32 -8.30 6.42
CA ILE A 135 -4.50 -8.35 5.23
C ILE A 135 -3.03 -8.54 5.66
N ASP A 136 -2.39 -9.61 5.21
CA ASP A 136 -0.95 -9.86 5.42
C ASP A 136 -0.35 -10.30 4.09
N ALA A 137 0.42 -9.42 3.44
CA ALA A 137 0.91 -9.61 2.08
C ALA A 137 2.36 -9.21 1.92
N GLN A 138 3.04 -9.86 0.98
CA GLN A 138 4.35 -9.47 0.49
C GLN A 138 4.20 -8.88 -0.91
N LEU A 139 4.42 -7.57 -1.04
CA LEU A 139 4.32 -6.82 -2.29
C LEU A 139 5.70 -6.62 -2.92
N GLN A 140 5.74 -6.55 -4.25
CA GLN A 140 6.90 -6.12 -5.01
C GLN A 140 6.78 -4.61 -5.28
N LEU A 141 7.28 -3.80 -4.36
CA LEU A 141 7.28 -2.35 -4.52
C LEU A 141 8.33 -1.91 -5.56
N PRO A 142 8.11 -0.76 -6.25
CA PRO A 142 9.18 -0.12 -7.03
C PRO A 142 10.42 0.12 -6.16
N ALA A 143 11.60 0.09 -6.77
CA ALA A 143 12.88 0.27 -6.08
C ALA A 143 12.92 1.59 -5.27
N GLU A 144 12.33 2.64 -5.83
CA GLU A 144 12.12 3.93 -5.19
C GLU A 144 10.62 4.20 -5.05
N CYS A 145 10.04 3.76 -3.94
CA CYS A 145 8.66 4.07 -3.59
C CYS A 145 8.63 5.34 -2.75
N VAL A 146 8.36 6.48 -3.39
CA VAL A 146 8.28 7.79 -2.73
C VAL A 146 6.83 8.11 -2.38
N SER A 147 6.61 8.71 -1.20
CA SER A 147 5.29 9.12 -0.71
C SER A 147 4.21 8.03 -0.89
N PRO A 148 4.39 6.84 -0.32
CA PRO A 148 3.40 5.78 -0.44
C PRO A 148 2.06 6.22 0.15
N ILE A 149 0.98 5.98 -0.60
CA ILE A 149 -0.40 6.06 -0.13
C ILE A 149 -0.96 4.65 -0.15
N LEU A 150 -1.79 4.34 0.83
CA LEU A 150 -2.40 3.03 0.92
C LEU A 150 -3.92 3.17 0.83
N PHE A 151 -4.51 2.33 0.00
CA PHE A 151 -5.95 2.17 -0.14
C PHE A 151 -6.35 0.76 0.27
N VAL A 152 -7.55 0.63 0.81
CA VAL A 152 -8.26 -0.64 0.92
C VAL A 152 -9.48 -0.54 0.03
N ILE A 153 -9.57 -1.45 -0.93
CA ILE A 153 -10.68 -1.53 -1.88
C ILE A 153 -11.53 -2.74 -1.56
N ALA A 154 -12.83 -2.60 -1.72
CA ALA A 154 -13.81 -3.65 -1.55
C ALA A 154 -14.03 -4.39 -2.87
N GLY A 155 -14.16 -5.71 -2.83
CA GLY A 155 -14.41 -6.53 -4.01
C GLY A 155 -13.22 -6.77 -4.94
N SER A 156 -13.50 -7.44 -6.05
CA SER A 156 -12.50 -7.87 -7.04
C SER A 156 -12.36 -6.93 -8.24
N GLU A 157 -13.36 -6.12 -8.52
CA GLU A 157 -13.49 -5.39 -9.79
C GLU A 157 -12.93 -3.98 -9.79
N GLU A 158 -12.69 -3.38 -8.63
CA GLU A 158 -12.39 -1.96 -8.49
C GLU A 158 -10.90 -1.60 -8.44
N GLY A 159 -10.03 -2.56 -8.70
CA GLY A 159 -8.61 -2.32 -8.94
C GLY A 159 -8.29 -2.03 -10.40
N GLY A 160 -9.22 -1.42 -11.14
CA GLY A 160 -9.14 -1.26 -12.58
C GLY A 160 -7.95 -0.44 -13.05
N SER A 161 -6.94 -1.14 -13.55
CA SER A 161 -6.07 -0.61 -14.58
C SER A 161 -6.82 -0.76 -15.92
N ARG A 162 -7.32 0.30 -16.48
CA ARG A 162 -7.54 0.40 -17.92
C ARG A 162 -6.43 1.20 -18.56
#